data_1e59391ec6c28416c22614316c9333fb
#
_entry.id   1e59391ec6c28416c22614316c9333fb
#
_cell.length_a   1.000
_cell.length_b   1.000
_cell.length_c   1.000
_cell.angle_alpha   90.00
_cell.angle_beta   90.00
_cell.angle_gamma   90.00
#
_symmetry.space_group_name_H-M   'P 1'
#
loop_
_entity.id
_entity.type
_entity.pdbx_description
1 polymer ?
#
loop_
_entity_poly.entity_id
_entity_poly.type
_entity_poly.pdbx_seq_one_letter_code
_entity_poly.pdbx_strand_id
1 'polypeptide(L)'
;SSAASDVYKRQLHKNAATISQYNLATMEIVSGFFKFCANNSMDFNEISGNVQNLYERVTQLDESSMTNWIINMSMAISEKLRSTRNSTSRRIITDAQNIVKDRYMEPALSLDDVCADLGVSNSYFSSIFKKETGQSFVSYLTDYRMDRAEEMVLNTDEKSYKIAEKVGYQDANYFSYVFKKKFGVSPSKYRASGK
;
A
#
# COMPACT_ATOMS: atom_id res chain seq x y z
N SER A 1 6.20 33.63 -61.93
CA SER A 1 5.44 32.45 -61.37
C SER A 1 6.35 31.42 -60.67
N SER A 2 7.65 31.37 -60.96
CA SER A 2 8.60 30.41 -60.35
C SER A 2 8.84 30.67 -58.84
N ALA A 3 9.08 31.91 -58.42
CA ALA A 3 9.41 32.27 -57.04
C ALA A 3 8.28 31.96 -56.03
N ALA A 4 7.02 32.18 -56.41
CA ALA A 4 5.87 31.82 -55.56
C ALA A 4 5.71 30.32 -55.36
N SER A 5 5.98 29.53 -56.42
CA SER A 5 5.99 28.06 -56.34
C SER A 5 7.08 27.52 -55.43
N ASP A 6 8.28 28.16 -55.47
CA ASP A 6 9.40 27.73 -54.60
C ASP A 6 9.19 28.10 -53.14
N VAL A 7 8.57 29.24 -52.87
CA VAL A 7 8.18 29.63 -51.47
C VAL A 7 7.13 28.65 -50.94
N TYR A 8 6.13 28.31 -51.75
CA TYR A 8 5.07 27.37 -51.37
C TYR A 8 5.61 25.95 -51.13
N LYS A 9 6.53 25.45 -51.94
CA LYS A 9 7.21 24.18 -51.76
C LYS A 9 8.05 24.16 -50.48
N ARG A 10 8.83 25.22 -50.20
CA ARG A 10 9.59 25.33 -48.95
C ARG A 10 8.69 25.33 -47.70
N GLN A 11 7.53 26.00 -47.78
CA GLN A 11 6.57 26.03 -46.68
C GLN A 11 5.90 24.67 -46.45
N LEU A 12 5.56 23.95 -47.51
CA LEU A 12 5.06 22.57 -47.45
C LEU A 12 6.09 21.61 -46.84
N HIS A 13 7.38 21.71 -47.23
CA HIS A 13 8.43 20.89 -46.65
C HIS A 13 8.68 21.19 -45.20
N LYS A 14 8.63 22.47 -44.79
CA LYS A 14 8.76 22.87 -43.38
C LYS A 14 7.60 22.38 -42.56
N ASN A 15 6.38 22.48 -43.05
CA ASN A 15 5.19 21.94 -42.35
C ASN A 15 5.23 20.40 -42.25
N ALA A 16 5.64 19.71 -43.28
CA ALA A 16 5.79 18.26 -43.28
C ALA A 16 6.87 17.79 -42.26
N ALA A 17 8.00 18.49 -42.18
CA ALA A 17 9.04 18.20 -41.19
C ALA A 17 8.53 18.43 -39.77
N THR A 18 7.76 19.50 -39.52
CA THR A 18 7.15 19.80 -38.20
C THR A 18 6.13 18.75 -37.82
N ILE A 19 5.27 18.29 -38.74
CA ILE A 19 4.29 17.22 -38.51
C ILE A 19 5.00 15.90 -38.18
N SER A 20 6.08 15.56 -38.90
CA SER A 20 6.85 14.34 -38.63
C SER A 20 7.51 14.38 -37.24
N GLN A 21 8.05 15.52 -36.85
CA GLN A 21 8.64 15.70 -35.49
C GLN A 21 7.58 15.59 -34.41
N TYR A 22 6.40 16.18 -34.63
CA TYR A 22 5.27 16.07 -33.69
C TYR A 22 4.81 14.60 -33.51
N ASN A 23 4.65 13.89 -34.62
CA ASN A 23 4.25 12.48 -34.59
C ASN A 23 5.30 11.60 -33.90
N LEU A 24 6.59 11.87 -34.10
CA LEU A 24 7.66 11.15 -33.44
C LEU A 24 7.62 11.38 -31.92
N ALA A 25 7.52 12.63 -31.47
CA ALA A 25 7.40 12.97 -30.06
C ALA A 25 6.16 12.33 -29.41
N THR A 26 5.04 12.33 -30.12
CA THR A 26 3.81 11.67 -29.68
C THR A 26 4.00 10.17 -29.49
N MET A 27 4.66 9.49 -30.42
CA MET A 27 4.97 8.06 -30.31
C MET A 27 5.90 7.76 -29.12
N GLU A 28 6.87 8.62 -28.86
CA GLU A 28 7.78 8.49 -27.69
C GLU A 28 7.02 8.60 -26.37
N ILE A 29 6.11 9.56 -26.25
CA ILE A 29 5.27 9.74 -25.07
C ILE A 29 4.36 8.52 -24.84
N VAL A 30 3.66 8.06 -25.85
CA VAL A 30 2.78 6.88 -25.77
C VAL A 30 3.58 5.63 -25.38
N SER A 31 4.75 5.44 -26.02
CA SER A 31 5.66 4.33 -25.69
C SER A 31 6.19 4.43 -24.26
N GLY A 32 6.44 5.64 -23.77
CA GLY A 32 6.84 5.90 -22.39
C GLY A 32 5.79 5.45 -21.39
N PHE A 33 4.54 5.81 -21.59
CA PHE A 33 3.42 5.34 -20.76
C PHE A 33 3.27 3.82 -20.79
N PHE A 34 3.35 3.22 -21.98
CA PHE A 34 3.27 1.77 -22.12
C PHE A 34 4.38 1.05 -21.35
N LYS A 35 5.64 1.47 -21.53
CA LYS A 35 6.80 0.92 -20.80
C LYS A 35 6.65 1.10 -19.28
N PHE A 36 6.20 2.27 -18.86
CA PHE A 36 5.98 2.55 -17.45
C PHE A 36 4.94 1.59 -16.84
N CYS A 37 3.80 1.41 -17.50
CA CYS A 37 2.76 0.48 -17.07
C CYS A 37 3.29 -0.97 -17.02
N ALA A 38 3.99 -1.42 -18.04
CA ALA A 38 4.58 -2.76 -18.10
C ALA A 38 5.57 -3.00 -16.94
N ASN A 39 6.45 -2.04 -16.65
CA ASN A 39 7.40 -2.12 -15.55
C ASN A 39 6.75 -2.13 -14.15
N ASN A 40 5.50 -1.67 -14.03
CA ASN A 40 4.75 -1.65 -12.79
C ASN A 40 3.62 -2.72 -12.75
N SER A 41 3.67 -3.72 -13.64
CA SER A 41 2.69 -4.81 -13.73
C SER A 41 1.24 -4.29 -13.90
N MET A 42 1.07 -3.20 -14.62
CA MET A 42 -0.23 -2.62 -14.96
C MET A 42 -0.56 -2.90 -16.42
N ASP A 43 -1.81 -3.27 -16.69
CA ASP A 43 -2.29 -3.37 -18.06
C ASP A 43 -2.63 -1.96 -18.60
N PHE A 44 -1.86 -1.51 -19.58
CA PHE A 44 -2.08 -0.22 -20.20
C PHE A 44 -3.45 -0.14 -20.91
N ASN A 45 -3.98 -1.24 -21.43
CA ASN A 45 -5.30 -1.29 -22.06
C ASN A 45 -6.43 -0.98 -21.08
N GLU A 46 -6.32 -1.42 -19.83
CA GLU A 46 -7.32 -1.09 -18.79
C GLU A 46 -7.36 0.41 -18.50
N ILE A 47 -6.23 1.12 -18.69
CA ILE A 47 -6.10 2.53 -18.35
C ILE A 47 -6.45 3.42 -19.55
N SER A 48 -5.95 3.07 -20.75
CA SER A 48 -6.08 3.88 -21.96
C SER A 48 -7.33 3.57 -22.78
N GLY A 49 -8.05 2.50 -22.45
CA GLY A 49 -9.02 1.89 -23.35
C GLY A 49 -8.30 1.09 -24.46
N ASN A 50 -9.07 0.46 -25.34
CA ASN A 50 -8.50 -0.41 -26.38
C ASN A 50 -7.37 0.29 -27.18
N VAL A 51 -6.16 -0.28 -27.11
CA VAL A 51 -4.93 0.26 -27.76
C VAL A 51 -4.97 0.12 -29.28
N GLN A 52 -5.86 -0.71 -29.83
CA GLN A 52 -6.03 -0.76 -31.27
C GLN A 52 -6.35 0.65 -31.79
N ASN A 53 -5.47 1.20 -32.62
CA ASN A 53 -5.54 2.54 -33.16
C ASN A 53 -5.20 3.71 -32.19
N LEU A 54 -4.62 3.44 -31.02
CA LEU A 54 -4.23 4.53 -30.10
C LEU A 54 -3.26 5.51 -30.76
N TYR A 55 -2.23 5.01 -31.44
CA TYR A 55 -1.26 5.85 -32.15
C TYR A 55 -1.92 6.70 -33.22
N GLU A 56 -2.81 6.12 -34.02
CA GLU A 56 -3.55 6.84 -35.05
C GLU A 56 -4.43 7.94 -34.46
N ARG A 57 -5.15 7.64 -33.39
CA ARG A 57 -6.00 8.60 -32.66
C ARG A 57 -5.18 9.75 -32.05
N VAL A 58 -4.07 9.43 -31.40
CA VAL A 58 -3.26 10.44 -30.68
C VAL A 58 -2.48 11.33 -31.64
N THR A 59 -2.02 10.81 -32.78
CA THR A 59 -1.35 11.62 -33.82
C THR A 59 -2.29 12.58 -34.56
N GLN A 60 -3.60 12.40 -34.44
CA GLN A 60 -4.61 13.31 -34.98
C GLN A 60 -5.03 14.43 -34.04
N LEU A 61 -4.57 14.38 -32.77
CA LEU A 61 -4.89 15.41 -31.79
C LEU A 61 -4.12 16.70 -32.08
N ASP A 62 -4.77 17.84 -31.87
CA ASP A 62 -4.07 19.11 -31.79
C ASP A 62 -3.26 19.24 -30.48
N GLU A 63 -2.44 20.27 -30.36
CA GLU A 63 -1.55 20.50 -29.24
C GLU A 63 -2.32 20.55 -27.89
N SER A 64 -3.47 21.21 -27.87
CA SER A 64 -4.30 21.33 -26.66
C SER A 64 -4.91 20.00 -26.26
N SER A 65 -5.47 19.28 -27.21
CA SER A 65 -6.06 17.94 -27.01
C SER A 65 -5.01 16.92 -26.59
N MET A 66 -3.80 16.99 -27.16
CA MET A 66 -2.66 16.15 -26.78
C MET A 66 -2.21 16.43 -25.35
N THR A 67 -2.10 17.69 -24.95
CA THR A 67 -1.78 18.08 -23.59
C THR A 67 -2.79 17.52 -22.59
N ASN A 68 -4.07 17.68 -22.87
CA ASN A 68 -5.15 17.13 -22.04
C ASN A 68 -5.10 15.60 -21.98
N TRP A 69 -4.80 14.93 -23.08
CA TRP A 69 -4.65 13.47 -23.10
C TRP A 69 -3.50 13.00 -22.22
N ILE A 70 -2.33 13.67 -22.25
CA ILE A 70 -1.18 13.36 -21.41
C ILE A 70 -1.53 13.53 -19.93
N ILE A 71 -2.20 14.63 -19.58
CA ILE A 71 -2.62 14.90 -18.19
C ILE A 71 -3.58 13.81 -17.71
N ASN A 72 -4.61 13.52 -18.47
CA ASN A 72 -5.60 12.50 -18.12
C ASN A 72 -4.97 11.11 -17.96
N MET A 73 -4.07 10.73 -18.85
CA MET A 73 -3.33 9.46 -18.78
C MET A 73 -2.45 9.39 -17.53
N SER A 74 -1.72 10.48 -17.25
CA SER A 74 -0.88 10.57 -16.05
C SER A 74 -1.70 10.45 -14.76
N MET A 75 -2.87 11.09 -14.70
CA MET A 75 -3.79 11.00 -13.57
C MET A 75 -4.35 9.58 -13.40
N ALA A 76 -4.78 8.95 -14.49
CA ALA A 76 -5.33 7.58 -14.47
C ALA A 76 -4.27 6.55 -14.01
N ILE A 77 -3.03 6.66 -14.51
CA ILE A 77 -1.92 5.82 -14.08
C ILE A 77 -1.62 6.04 -12.59
N SER A 78 -1.56 7.29 -12.14
CA SER A 78 -1.31 7.62 -10.73
C SER A 78 -2.38 7.05 -9.80
N GLU A 79 -3.65 7.13 -10.20
CA GLU A 79 -4.75 6.57 -9.41
C GLU A 79 -4.70 5.02 -9.38
N LYS A 80 -4.40 4.38 -10.51
CA LYS A 80 -4.22 2.91 -10.56
C LYS A 80 -3.09 2.45 -9.65
N LEU A 81 -1.93 3.14 -9.66
CA LEU A 81 -0.81 2.86 -8.76
C LEU A 81 -1.21 2.99 -7.29
N ARG A 82 -1.93 4.07 -6.96
CA ARG A 82 -2.38 4.33 -5.59
C ARG A 82 -3.34 3.26 -5.10
N SER A 83 -4.29 2.86 -5.92
CA SER A 83 -5.27 1.82 -5.58
C SER A 83 -4.61 0.45 -5.39
N THR A 84 -3.67 0.08 -6.26
CA THR A 84 -2.90 -1.16 -6.15
C THR A 84 -2.05 -1.18 -4.88
N ARG A 85 -1.35 -0.08 -4.57
CA ARG A 85 -0.55 0.05 -3.34
C ARG A 85 -1.42 -0.04 -2.09
N ASN A 86 -2.58 0.61 -2.09
CA ASN A 86 -3.52 0.56 -0.95
C ASN A 86 -4.09 -0.86 -0.75
N SER A 87 -4.44 -1.57 -1.81
CA SER A 87 -4.92 -2.96 -1.71
C SER A 87 -3.84 -3.90 -1.16
N THR A 88 -2.60 -3.76 -1.63
CA THR A 88 -1.45 -4.53 -1.13
C THR A 88 -1.18 -4.24 0.34
N SER A 89 -1.17 -2.96 0.75
CA SER A 89 -0.98 -2.58 2.16
C SER A 89 -2.08 -3.18 3.04
N ARG A 90 -3.35 -3.09 2.65
CA ARG A 90 -4.46 -3.68 3.42
C ARG A 90 -4.31 -5.18 3.59
N ARG A 91 -3.92 -5.90 2.53
CA ARG A 91 -3.66 -7.34 2.61
C ARG A 91 -2.56 -7.65 3.63
N ILE A 92 -1.42 -6.96 3.56
CA ILE A 92 -0.32 -7.13 4.50
C ILE A 92 -0.78 -6.92 5.95
N ILE A 93 -1.58 -5.89 6.20
CA ILE A 93 -2.11 -5.61 7.55
C ILE A 93 -3.07 -6.71 8.01
N THR A 94 -3.97 -7.18 7.16
CA THR A 94 -4.88 -8.30 7.48
C THR A 94 -4.09 -9.56 7.81
N ASP A 95 -3.08 -9.89 7.01
CA ASP A 95 -2.24 -11.06 7.22
C ASP A 95 -1.46 -10.94 8.54
N ALA A 96 -0.90 -9.76 8.87
CA ALA A 96 -0.25 -9.50 10.14
C ALA A 96 -1.19 -9.67 11.34
N GLN A 97 -2.43 -9.19 11.23
CA GLN A 97 -3.44 -9.37 12.28
C GLN A 97 -3.82 -10.84 12.48
N ASN A 98 -3.88 -11.62 11.40
CA ASN A 98 -4.09 -13.07 11.48
C ASN A 98 -2.89 -13.77 12.15
N ILE A 99 -1.65 -13.41 11.81
CA ILE A 99 -0.45 -13.93 12.50
C ILE A 99 -0.52 -13.65 14.01
N VAL A 100 -0.89 -12.43 14.42
CA VAL A 100 -1.05 -12.11 15.83
C VAL A 100 -2.14 -12.98 16.47
N LYS A 101 -3.29 -13.14 15.82
CA LYS A 101 -4.39 -13.96 16.32
C LYS A 101 -3.97 -15.42 16.54
N ASP A 102 -3.18 -15.96 15.64
CA ASP A 102 -2.78 -17.36 15.68
C ASP A 102 -1.58 -17.62 16.61
N ARG A 103 -0.68 -16.63 16.73
CA ARG A 103 0.62 -16.81 17.38
C ARG A 103 0.87 -15.88 18.59
N TYR A 104 -0.12 -15.12 19.08
CA TYR A 104 0.07 -14.20 20.23
C TYR A 104 0.61 -14.89 21.49
N MET A 105 0.34 -16.19 21.66
CA MET A 105 0.83 -16.99 22.80
C MET A 105 2.34 -17.28 22.74
N GLU A 106 2.99 -17.11 21.59
CA GLU A 106 4.42 -17.30 21.44
C GLU A 106 5.18 -16.13 22.09
N PRO A 107 5.98 -16.35 23.16
CA PRO A 107 6.68 -15.25 23.83
C PRO A 107 7.68 -14.52 22.92
N ALA A 108 8.27 -15.25 21.98
CA ALA A 108 9.28 -14.72 21.06
C ALA A 108 8.68 -13.97 19.85
N LEU A 109 7.34 -14.00 19.64
CA LEU A 109 6.75 -13.32 18.49
C LEU A 109 7.12 -11.84 18.48
N SER A 110 7.81 -11.44 17.43
CA SER A 110 8.37 -10.10 17.26
C SER A 110 7.94 -9.46 15.94
N LEU A 111 8.24 -8.16 15.79
CA LEU A 111 8.10 -7.44 14.53
C LEU A 111 8.90 -8.11 13.40
N ASP A 112 10.13 -8.55 13.72
CA ASP A 112 11.05 -9.15 12.75
C ASP A 112 10.49 -10.45 12.19
N ASP A 113 9.91 -11.30 13.05
CA ASP A 113 9.27 -12.55 12.63
C ASP A 113 8.11 -12.30 11.67
N VAL A 114 7.22 -11.36 12.01
CA VAL A 114 6.08 -11.03 11.16
C VAL A 114 6.53 -10.44 9.83
N CYS A 115 7.54 -9.58 9.83
CA CYS A 115 8.09 -9.02 8.59
C CYS A 115 8.74 -10.08 7.71
N ALA A 116 9.42 -11.06 8.31
CA ALA A 116 10.00 -12.19 7.58
C ALA A 116 8.91 -13.06 6.95
N ASP A 117 7.86 -13.41 7.70
CA ASP A 117 6.73 -14.21 7.21
C ASP A 117 5.99 -13.52 6.05
N LEU A 118 5.85 -12.19 6.11
CA LEU A 118 5.17 -11.39 5.10
C LEU A 118 6.07 -10.96 3.91
N GLY A 119 7.37 -11.20 3.99
CA GLY A 119 8.34 -10.83 2.95
C GLY A 119 8.49 -9.31 2.77
N VAL A 120 8.39 -8.54 3.84
CA VAL A 120 8.47 -7.07 3.82
C VAL A 120 9.55 -6.53 4.76
N SER A 121 10.05 -5.33 4.47
CA SER A 121 11.00 -4.68 5.40
C SER A 121 10.29 -4.10 6.62
N ASN A 122 10.98 -4.09 7.77
CA ASN A 122 10.47 -3.54 9.04
C ASN A 122 10.06 -2.08 8.92
N SER A 123 10.81 -1.27 8.18
CA SER A 123 10.51 0.16 7.98
C SER A 123 9.22 0.35 7.20
N TYR A 124 9.05 -0.38 6.10
CA TYR A 124 7.83 -0.33 5.31
C TYR A 124 6.62 -0.82 6.12
N PHE A 125 6.73 -2.00 6.74
CA PHE A 125 5.66 -2.57 7.56
C PHE A 125 5.25 -1.64 8.69
N SER A 126 6.20 -1.14 9.50
CA SER A 126 5.90 -0.24 10.62
C SER A 126 5.16 1.02 10.18
N SER A 127 5.53 1.57 9.02
CA SER A 127 4.88 2.75 8.45
C SER A 127 3.43 2.48 8.05
N ILE A 128 3.18 1.40 7.28
CA ILE A 128 1.81 1.06 6.84
C ILE A 128 0.95 0.57 7.99
N PHE A 129 1.52 -0.22 8.92
CA PHE A 129 0.79 -0.74 10.09
C PHE A 129 0.29 0.40 10.98
N LYS A 130 1.18 1.34 11.34
CA LYS A 130 0.79 2.52 12.13
C LYS A 130 -0.23 3.40 11.42
N LYS A 131 -0.09 3.57 10.11
CA LYS A 131 -1.04 4.36 9.30
C LYS A 131 -2.43 3.74 9.30
N GLU A 132 -2.54 2.43 9.14
CA GLU A 132 -3.82 1.73 8.98
C GLU A 132 -4.48 1.38 10.33
N THR A 133 -3.69 1.08 11.38
CA THR A 133 -4.21 0.67 12.71
C THR A 133 -4.18 1.77 13.76
N GLY A 134 -3.49 2.89 13.51
CA GLY A 134 -3.31 4.00 14.45
C GLY A 134 -2.22 3.76 15.49
N GLN A 135 -1.62 2.56 15.58
CA GLN A 135 -0.64 2.19 16.61
C GLN A 135 0.51 1.36 16.06
N SER A 136 1.60 1.22 16.85
CA SER A 136 2.72 0.35 16.47
C SER A 136 2.32 -1.13 16.58
N PHE A 137 3.01 -2.01 15.83
CA PHE A 137 2.81 -3.46 15.91
C PHE A 137 3.00 -3.99 17.35
N VAL A 138 4.03 -3.54 18.04
CA VAL A 138 4.30 -3.97 19.42
C VAL A 138 3.16 -3.57 20.36
N SER A 139 2.62 -2.36 20.20
CA SER A 139 1.45 -1.91 20.97
C SER A 139 0.22 -2.77 20.65
N TYR A 140 -0.02 -3.04 19.38
CA TYR A 140 -1.13 -3.89 18.92
C TYR A 140 -1.05 -5.31 19.49
N LEU A 141 0.11 -5.97 19.44
CA LEU A 141 0.34 -7.29 20.02
C LEU A 141 0.15 -7.28 21.53
N THR A 142 0.67 -6.26 22.21
CA THR A 142 0.50 -6.08 23.65
C THR A 142 -0.98 -5.93 24.02
N ASP A 143 -1.71 -5.09 23.31
CA ASP A 143 -3.13 -4.88 23.53
C ASP A 143 -3.93 -6.17 23.29
N TYR A 144 -3.63 -6.88 22.21
CA TYR A 144 -4.28 -8.15 21.90
C TYR A 144 -4.07 -9.19 23.02
N ARG A 145 -2.80 -9.33 23.51
CA ARG A 145 -2.47 -10.22 24.63
C ARG A 145 -3.23 -9.85 25.90
N MET A 146 -3.33 -8.55 26.18
CA MET A 146 -4.05 -8.07 27.36
C MET A 146 -5.56 -8.30 27.28
N ASP A 147 -6.17 -8.16 26.11
CA ASP A 147 -7.59 -8.46 25.93
C ASP A 147 -7.88 -9.95 26.13
N ARG A 148 -6.99 -10.83 25.62
CA ARG A 148 -7.09 -12.28 25.92
C ARG A 148 -6.87 -12.59 27.39
N ALA A 149 -5.94 -11.88 28.06
CA ALA A 149 -5.71 -12.05 29.48
C ALA A 149 -6.91 -11.61 30.33
N GLU A 150 -7.56 -10.50 29.96
CA GLU A 150 -8.78 -10.02 30.62
C GLU A 150 -9.88 -11.08 30.59
N GLU A 151 -10.15 -11.66 29.40
CA GLU A 151 -11.13 -12.74 29.24
C GLU A 151 -10.81 -13.93 30.17
N MET A 152 -9.54 -14.34 30.27
CA MET A 152 -9.13 -15.44 31.17
C MET A 152 -9.24 -15.06 32.63
N VAL A 153 -8.90 -13.82 33.00
CA VAL A 153 -9.01 -13.35 34.41
C VAL A 153 -10.46 -13.35 34.86
N LEU A 154 -11.41 -12.99 33.99
CA LEU A 154 -12.84 -12.94 34.33
C LEU A 154 -13.52 -14.31 34.30
N ASN A 155 -13.14 -15.19 33.37
CA ASN A 155 -13.87 -16.41 33.07
C ASN A 155 -13.23 -17.66 33.63
N THR A 156 -12.08 -17.58 34.31
CA THR A 156 -11.38 -18.74 34.90
C THR A 156 -10.84 -18.42 36.28
N ASP A 157 -10.62 -19.47 37.10
CA ASP A 157 -9.96 -19.37 38.39
C ASP A 157 -8.44 -19.53 38.32
N GLU A 158 -7.88 -19.47 37.09
CA GLU A 158 -6.44 -19.62 36.91
C GLU A 158 -5.64 -18.51 37.58
N LYS A 159 -4.51 -18.90 38.15
CA LYS A 159 -3.59 -17.93 38.78
C LYS A 159 -2.96 -17.02 37.72
N SER A 160 -2.70 -15.76 38.09
CA SER A 160 -2.21 -14.73 37.16
C SER A 160 -0.93 -15.15 36.40
N TYR A 161 -0.02 -15.93 37.04
CA TYR A 161 1.20 -16.40 36.38
C TYR A 161 0.90 -17.44 35.27
N LYS A 162 -0.13 -18.27 35.44
CA LYS A 162 -0.59 -19.22 34.42
C LYS A 162 -1.22 -18.49 33.22
N ILE A 163 -2.00 -17.45 33.49
CA ILE A 163 -2.57 -16.58 32.43
C ILE A 163 -1.44 -15.89 31.69
N ALA A 164 -0.42 -15.37 32.40
CA ALA A 164 0.75 -14.75 31.79
C ALA A 164 1.42 -15.68 30.74
N GLU A 165 1.71 -16.94 31.11
CA GLU A 165 2.27 -17.94 30.23
C GLU A 165 1.40 -18.16 29.00
N LYS A 166 0.08 -18.31 29.17
CA LYS A 166 -0.89 -18.57 28.10
C LYS A 166 -1.05 -17.43 27.11
N VAL A 167 -0.79 -16.20 27.53
CA VAL A 167 -0.87 -15.04 26.67
C VAL A 167 0.51 -14.54 26.18
N GLY A 168 1.55 -15.38 26.31
CA GLY A 168 2.87 -15.13 25.74
C GLY A 168 3.80 -14.26 26.58
N TYR A 169 3.63 -14.23 27.92
CA TYR A 169 4.55 -13.57 28.84
C TYR A 169 5.33 -14.58 29.67
N GLN A 170 6.65 -14.57 29.55
CA GLN A 170 7.54 -15.39 30.35
C GLN A 170 7.70 -14.85 31.78
N ASP A 171 7.64 -13.54 31.97
CA ASP A 171 7.73 -12.88 33.28
C ASP A 171 6.34 -12.45 33.77
N ALA A 172 5.87 -13.12 34.81
CA ALA A 172 4.57 -12.83 35.43
C ALA A 172 4.51 -11.46 36.13
N ASN A 173 5.65 -10.92 36.61
CA ASN A 173 5.69 -9.59 37.19
C ASN A 173 5.52 -8.52 36.11
N TYR A 174 6.24 -8.67 34.99
CA TYR A 174 6.09 -7.79 33.85
C TYR A 174 4.67 -7.86 33.27
N PHE A 175 4.09 -9.05 33.13
CA PHE A 175 2.68 -9.23 32.75
C PHE A 175 1.76 -8.43 33.69
N SER A 176 1.91 -8.60 35.01
CA SER A 176 1.07 -7.90 36.00
C SER A 176 1.21 -6.38 35.94
N TYR A 177 2.42 -5.89 35.63
CA TYR A 177 2.67 -4.47 35.40
C TYR A 177 1.93 -3.96 34.11
N VAL A 178 2.04 -4.67 33.00
CA VAL A 178 1.38 -4.30 31.74
C VAL A 178 -0.14 -4.36 31.89
N PHE A 179 -0.66 -5.40 32.53
CA PHE A 179 -2.09 -5.54 32.83
C PHE A 179 -2.60 -4.36 33.66
N LYS A 180 -1.89 -4.03 34.77
CA LYS A 180 -2.25 -2.88 35.58
C LYS A 180 -2.19 -1.56 34.83
N LYS A 181 -1.22 -1.40 33.91
CA LYS A 181 -1.11 -0.19 33.10
C LYS A 181 -2.33 -0.02 32.17
N LYS A 182 -2.87 -1.12 31.63
CA LYS A 182 -4.04 -1.11 30.74
C LYS A 182 -5.36 -0.98 31.49
N PHE A 183 -5.54 -1.74 32.55
CA PHE A 183 -6.83 -1.86 33.25
C PHE A 183 -6.89 -1.12 34.60
N GLY A 184 -5.82 -0.46 35.00
CA GLY A 184 -5.76 0.35 36.24
C GLY A 184 -5.46 -0.43 37.51
N VAL A 185 -5.73 -1.74 37.56
CA VAL A 185 -5.54 -2.61 38.74
C VAL A 185 -4.85 -3.93 38.36
N SER A 186 -4.29 -4.64 39.35
CA SER A 186 -3.66 -5.93 39.09
C SER A 186 -4.69 -7.00 38.68
N PRO A 187 -4.28 -8.08 37.97
CA PRO A 187 -5.18 -9.15 37.54
C PRO A 187 -6.03 -9.73 38.69
N SER A 188 -5.43 -9.93 39.88
CA SER A 188 -6.14 -10.47 41.04
C SER A 188 -7.21 -9.50 41.54
N LYS A 189 -6.92 -8.19 41.59
CA LYS A 189 -7.91 -7.17 41.98
C LYS A 189 -9.01 -7.02 40.94
N TYR A 190 -8.65 -7.11 39.66
CA TYR A 190 -9.59 -7.04 38.57
C TYR A 190 -10.63 -8.17 38.65
N ARG A 191 -10.17 -9.41 38.90
CA ARG A 191 -11.04 -10.56 39.13
C ARG A 191 -11.96 -10.36 40.34
N ALA A 192 -11.43 -9.86 41.47
CA ALA A 192 -12.23 -9.64 42.67
C ALA A 192 -13.31 -8.55 42.52
N SER A 193 -13.09 -7.60 41.59
CA SER A 193 -14.08 -6.54 41.32
C SER A 193 -15.18 -6.98 40.34
N GLY A 194 -15.05 -8.12 39.70
CA GLY A 194 -16.05 -8.63 38.74
C GLY A 194 -16.19 -7.78 37.48
N LYS A 195 -15.21 -6.91 37.20
CA LYS A 195 -15.21 -6.02 36.06
C LYS A 195 -14.51 -6.65 34.87
#